data_29772054512a6cebf6c1a7dde629f734
#
_entry.id   29772054512a6cebf6c1a7dde629f734
#
_cell.length_a   1.000
_cell.length_b   1.000
_cell.length_c   1.000
_cell.angle_alpha   90.00
_cell.angle_beta   90.00
_cell.angle_gamma   90.00
#
_symmetry.space_group_name_H-M   'P 1'
#
loop_
_entity.id
_entity.type
_entity.pdbx_description
1 polymer ?
#
loop_
_entity_poly.entity_id
_entity_poly.type
_entity_poly.pdbx_seq_one_letter_code
_entity_poly.pdbx_strand_id
1 'polypeptide(L)'
;MKILRLFTALFIAAMTIAACDDTTDNIGSSITNDVDNISIKDQVFNVTSRSIVSGPVLSRNNTGMIGMVKDPETGTYVAGDYMTQFGVLSSFSLDTLEYIRNAHDGKIEADSCYLLVSYKTTYGDTLAPMKATAYEMSKPMSEDQEYYSDYDAFKDNWVSEKNYQSSATYNLNSTTMAFKIYLNKPYKAKDGKTYKNYGSYVMNTFVDHPEYFKTNWDFLNKVCPGFYIKHAGGIGNVANIWNTELQFYYKIQKTVKNSAGNDSIVTGLAFNRFDGTEEVLQLNKITNDTKTLANLAKDESCTYLKSPAGIFTEVTLPVEDIMKGHEKDTLNTATISFPRMNNVDNNNDYQFSVPSTILMVQKDSLDAFFEKNKLTDNRTSYTASYNKNSTGVKNAYTFYNISNLVTAMYRNKGKSENWNKVVLVPVTLTTSTQNNATVITKINHDMQLTSTRLIKATDDPDKDYTTKDGKRVATGPVQIKVIYSKFKE
;
A
#
# COMPACT_ATOMS: atom_id res chain seq x y z
N MET A 1 -13.30 -68.52 -25.75
CA MET A 1 -13.85 -67.39 -24.99
C MET A 1 -12.89 -66.20 -24.80
N LYS A 2 -11.59 -66.39 -24.66
CA LYS A 2 -10.63 -65.23 -24.49
C LYS A 2 -10.41 -64.45 -25.80
N ILE A 3 -10.35 -65.10 -26.94
CA ILE A 3 -10.14 -64.47 -28.26
C ILE A 3 -11.34 -63.60 -28.67
N LEU A 4 -12.56 -64.04 -28.40
CA LEU A 4 -13.77 -63.29 -28.71
C LEU A 4 -13.86 -61.96 -27.89
N ARG A 5 -13.42 -62.00 -26.64
CA ARG A 5 -13.35 -60.78 -25.81
C ARG A 5 -12.28 -59.79 -26.25
N LEU A 6 -11.18 -60.24 -26.86
CA LEU A 6 -10.13 -59.41 -27.41
C LEU A 6 -10.61 -58.68 -28.68
N PHE A 7 -11.39 -59.38 -29.55
CA PHE A 7 -11.97 -58.79 -30.75
C PHE A 7 -13.06 -57.76 -30.42
N THR A 8 -13.85 -58.03 -29.38
CA THR A 8 -14.90 -57.09 -28.93
C THR A 8 -14.26 -55.82 -28.33
N ALA A 9 -13.19 -55.97 -27.56
CA ALA A 9 -12.45 -54.84 -27.00
C ALA A 9 -11.75 -53.99 -28.09
N LEU A 10 -11.20 -54.63 -29.11
CA LEU A 10 -10.56 -53.97 -30.24
C LEU A 10 -11.58 -53.23 -31.11
N PHE A 11 -12.80 -53.79 -31.27
CA PHE A 11 -13.88 -53.18 -32.05
C PHE A 11 -14.50 -51.98 -31.35
N ILE A 12 -14.60 -52.00 -30.02
CA ILE A 12 -15.03 -50.87 -29.20
C ILE A 12 -13.96 -49.75 -29.19
N ALA A 13 -12.68 -50.11 -29.14
CA ALA A 13 -11.56 -49.12 -29.22
C ALA A 13 -11.49 -48.48 -30.62
N ALA A 14 -11.84 -49.20 -31.69
CA ALA A 14 -11.87 -48.66 -33.06
C ALA A 14 -13.06 -47.70 -33.31
N MET A 15 -14.17 -47.90 -32.61
CA MET A 15 -15.34 -46.98 -32.71
C MET A 15 -15.13 -45.65 -31.94
N THR A 16 -14.22 -45.62 -30.94
CA THR A 16 -13.93 -44.37 -30.20
C THR A 16 -12.95 -43.44 -30.94
N ILE A 17 -12.27 -43.91 -31.97
CA ILE A 17 -11.32 -43.08 -32.77
C ILE A 17 -12.04 -42.43 -33.99
N ALA A 18 -13.20 -42.92 -34.38
CA ALA A 18 -13.97 -42.38 -35.51
C ALA A 18 -14.98 -41.26 -35.12
N ALA A 19 -15.03 -40.87 -33.84
CA ALA A 19 -15.95 -39.84 -33.33
C ALA A 19 -15.32 -38.47 -33.13
N CYS A 20 -14.21 -38.18 -33.79
CA CYS A 20 -13.68 -36.81 -33.91
C CYS A 20 -13.68 -36.43 -35.40
N ASP A 21 -14.85 -36.31 -35.96
CA ASP A 21 -15.02 -35.58 -37.24
C ASP A 21 -15.60 -34.22 -36.92
N ASP A 22 -14.90 -33.20 -37.38
CA ASP A 22 -15.13 -31.76 -37.20
C ASP A 22 -16.44 -31.27 -37.87
N THR A 23 -17.52 -31.96 -37.70
CA THR A 23 -18.83 -31.59 -38.29
C THR A 23 -19.75 -30.81 -37.34
N THR A 24 -19.26 -30.41 -36.17
CA THR A 24 -20.02 -29.50 -35.28
C THR A 24 -20.06 -28.06 -35.77
N ASP A 25 -19.18 -27.65 -36.69
CA ASP A 25 -19.24 -26.30 -37.27
C ASP A 25 -20.43 -26.09 -38.22
N ASN A 26 -21.09 -27.15 -38.69
CA ASN A 26 -22.18 -27.04 -39.62
C ASN A 26 -23.58 -27.27 -39.02
N ILE A 27 -23.72 -27.70 -37.77
CA ILE A 27 -25.04 -27.98 -37.19
C ILE A 27 -25.80 -26.68 -36.85
N GLY A 28 -25.08 -25.56 -36.61
CA GLY A 28 -25.67 -24.24 -36.40
C GLY A 28 -26.03 -23.47 -37.67
N SER A 29 -25.29 -23.72 -38.78
CA SER A 29 -25.43 -22.95 -40.01
C SER A 29 -26.68 -23.32 -40.85
N SER A 30 -27.32 -24.45 -40.57
CA SER A 30 -28.55 -24.86 -41.27
C SER A 30 -29.85 -24.36 -40.63
N ILE A 31 -29.77 -23.72 -39.46
CA ILE A 31 -30.94 -23.26 -38.69
C ILE A 31 -31.01 -21.73 -38.67
N THR A 32 -29.88 -21.01 -38.89
CA THR A 32 -29.84 -19.56 -38.97
C THR A 32 -29.74 -19.10 -40.43
N ASN A 33 -30.55 -18.10 -40.79
CA ASN A 33 -30.39 -17.40 -42.06
C ASN A 33 -28.95 -16.90 -42.19
N ASP A 34 -28.38 -16.86 -43.41
CA ASP A 34 -27.02 -16.33 -43.68
C ASP A 34 -26.76 -14.91 -43.07
N VAL A 35 -27.82 -14.20 -42.75
CA VAL A 35 -27.83 -12.88 -42.12
C VAL A 35 -27.40 -12.92 -40.63
N ASP A 36 -27.57 -14.06 -39.95
CA ASP A 36 -27.25 -14.22 -38.53
C ASP A 36 -25.84 -14.76 -38.26
N ASN A 37 -25.02 -14.94 -39.31
CA ASN A 37 -23.64 -15.40 -39.17
C ASN A 37 -22.73 -14.31 -38.60
N ILE A 38 -22.17 -14.57 -37.43
CA ILE A 38 -21.17 -13.69 -36.81
C ILE A 38 -19.78 -14.02 -37.36
N SER A 39 -19.11 -13.04 -37.94
CA SER A 39 -17.70 -13.15 -38.31
C SER A 39 -16.83 -12.72 -37.11
N ILE A 40 -15.93 -13.60 -36.68
CA ILE A 40 -14.97 -13.33 -35.59
C ILE A 40 -13.57 -13.15 -36.22
N LYS A 41 -12.89 -12.07 -35.80
CA LYS A 41 -11.49 -11.81 -36.20
C LYS A 41 -10.68 -11.49 -34.97
N ASP A 42 -9.47 -12.03 -34.89
CA ASP A 42 -8.47 -11.63 -33.91
C ASP A 42 -7.36 -10.83 -34.58
N GLN A 43 -6.84 -9.84 -33.83
CA GLN A 43 -5.71 -9.03 -34.26
C GLN A 43 -4.82 -8.71 -33.06
N VAL A 44 -3.57 -8.41 -33.35
CA VAL A 44 -2.56 -8.09 -32.32
C VAL A 44 -1.91 -6.76 -32.69
N PHE A 45 -1.79 -5.88 -31.69
CA PHE A 45 -1.21 -4.56 -31.87
C PHE A 45 -0.11 -4.34 -30.85
N ASN A 46 0.98 -3.69 -31.26
CA ASN A 46 2.06 -3.30 -30.36
C ASN A 46 1.64 -2.10 -29.52
N VAL A 47 2.02 -2.09 -28.25
CA VAL A 47 1.86 -0.93 -27.36
C VAL A 47 3.23 -0.32 -27.08
N THR A 48 3.25 0.90 -26.59
CA THR A 48 4.48 1.53 -26.10
C THR A 48 4.39 1.84 -24.61
N SER A 49 5.52 1.81 -23.92
CA SER A 49 5.57 2.13 -22.50
C SER A 49 6.79 2.95 -22.11
N ARG A 50 6.66 3.71 -21.04
CA ARG A 50 7.76 4.44 -20.43
C ARG A 50 7.56 4.52 -18.91
N SER A 51 8.67 4.71 -18.19
CA SER A 51 8.60 5.03 -16.77
C SER A 51 8.26 6.50 -16.55
N ILE A 52 7.46 6.76 -15.53
CA ILE A 52 7.16 8.11 -15.05
C ILE A 52 7.37 8.17 -13.54
N VAL A 53 7.93 9.26 -13.04
CA VAL A 53 7.97 9.51 -11.59
C VAL A 53 6.54 9.73 -11.10
N SER A 54 6.15 9.05 -10.02
CA SER A 54 4.76 9.04 -9.57
C SER A 54 4.26 10.39 -9.05
N GLY A 55 5.16 11.24 -8.58
CA GLY A 55 4.79 12.35 -7.72
C GLY A 55 4.33 11.90 -6.33
N PRO A 56 3.79 12.83 -5.52
CA PRO A 56 3.20 12.49 -4.22
C PRO A 56 1.94 11.65 -4.41
N VAL A 57 1.69 10.75 -3.45
CA VAL A 57 0.51 9.89 -3.43
C VAL A 57 -0.28 10.13 -2.14
N LEU A 58 -1.57 9.79 -2.11
CA LEU A 58 -2.38 9.90 -0.90
C LEU A 58 -1.74 9.08 0.22
N SER A 59 -1.50 9.73 1.36
CA SER A 59 -0.68 9.23 2.46
C SER A 59 -1.46 8.63 3.61
N ARG A 60 -2.80 8.83 3.66
CA ARG A 60 -3.65 8.25 4.71
C ARG A 60 -3.61 6.72 4.63
N ASN A 61 -3.13 6.10 5.69
CA ASN A 61 -3.03 4.64 5.78
C ASN A 61 -3.23 4.21 7.25
N ASN A 62 -3.61 2.94 7.44
CA ASN A 62 -3.76 2.34 8.78
C ASN A 62 -2.41 1.88 9.37
N THR A 63 -1.30 2.09 8.66
CA THR A 63 0.05 1.72 9.09
C THR A 63 1.01 2.86 8.89
N GLY A 64 1.91 3.08 9.85
CA GLY A 64 3.03 4.00 9.73
C GLY A 64 4.23 3.33 9.05
N MET A 65 5.13 4.12 8.50
CA MET A 65 6.43 3.66 7.99
C MET A 65 7.54 4.48 8.64
N ILE A 66 8.55 3.81 9.22
CA ILE A 66 9.71 4.48 9.82
C ILE A 66 11.03 3.81 9.41
N GLY A 67 12.03 4.62 9.10
CA GLY A 67 13.37 4.17 8.75
C GLY A 67 13.81 4.58 7.36
N MET A 68 14.98 4.09 6.93
CA MET A 68 15.58 4.39 5.62
C MET A 68 16.32 3.18 5.07
N VAL A 69 16.10 2.88 3.81
CA VAL A 69 16.72 1.73 3.13
C VAL A 69 17.01 2.06 1.67
N LYS A 70 17.97 1.33 1.09
CA LYS A 70 18.25 1.37 -0.33
C LYS A 70 17.52 0.21 -1.03
N ASP A 71 16.81 0.51 -2.10
CA ASP A 71 16.22 -0.50 -2.97
C ASP A 71 17.31 -1.09 -3.87
N PRO A 72 17.62 -2.39 -3.78
CA PRO A 72 18.67 -3.01 -4.59
C PRO A 72 18.34 -3.04 -6.08
N GLU A 73 17.06 -3.13 -6.44
CA GLU A 73 16.61 -3.24 -7.83
C GLU A 73 16.77 -1.92 -8.59
N THR A 74 16.46 -0.80 -7.94
CA THR A 74 16.48 0.53 -8.55
C THR A 74 17.68 1.39 -8.11
N GLY A 75 18.40 0.98 -7.06
CA GLY A 75 19.48 1.75 -6.46
C GLY A 75 19.03 3.00 -5.71
N THR A 76 17.72 3.24 -5.59
CA THR A 76 17.16 4.44 -4.93
C THR A 76 17.10 4.27 -3.43
N TYR A 77 17.29 5.36 -2.69
CA TYR A 77 16.96 5.40 -1.26
C TYR A 77 15.49 5.78 -1.08
N VAL A 78 14.85 5.15 -0.10
CA VAL A 78 13.53 5.49 0.37
C VAL A 78 13.53 5.60 1.88
N ALA A 79 12.97 6.68 2.42
CA ALA A 79 12.79 6.90 3.84
C ALA A 79 11.32 7.16 4.16
N GLY A 80 10.90 6.68 5.33
CA GLY A 80 9.57 6.91 5.88
C GLY A 80 9.63 7.63 7.20
N ASP A 81 8.71 8.57 7.36
CA ASP A 81 8.29 9.19 8.62
C ASP A 81 6.79 9.06 8.71
N TYR A 82 6.19 9.23 9.89
CA TYR A 82 4.74 9.22 9.98
C TYR A 82 4.20 10.13 11.09
N MET A 83 2.97 10.62 10.90
CA MET A 83 2.17 11.25 11.95
C MET A 83 1.11 10.27 12.44
N THR A 84 0.86 10.27 13.75
CA THR A 84 -0.19 9.47 14.38
C THR A 84 -0.91 10.26 15.45
N GLN A 85 -2.21 10.03 15.56
CA GLN A 85 -3.06 10.48 16.64
C GLN A 85 -3.41 9.31 17.55
N PHE A 86 -4.08 9.59 18.69
CA PHE A 86 -4.44 8.57 19.65
C PHE A 86 -5.93 8.64 19.95
N GLY A 87 -6.56 7.47 20.00
CA GLY A 87 -7.93 7.31 20.45
C GLY A 87 -8.03 7.26 21.97
N VAL A 88 -9.11 7.80 22.52
CA VAL A 88 -9.47 7.72 23.92
C VAL A 88 -10.78 6.93 24.07
N LEU A 89 -10.82 6.01 25.01
CA LEU A 89 -12.05 5.34 25.38
C LEU A 89 -12.87 6.21 26.35
N SER A 90 -14.16 6.34 26.13
CA SER A 90 -15.06 7.10 27.03
C SER A 90 -15.08 6.58 28.48
N SER A 91 -14.65 5.34 28.68
CA SER A 91 -14.46 4.69 29.99
C SER A 91 -13.07 4.93 30.62
N PHE A 92 -12.23 5.78 29.99
CA PHE A 92 -10.89 6.07 30.50
C PHE A 92 -10.99 6.58 31.95
N SER A 93 -10.17 6.04 32.85
CA SER A 93 -10.06 6.42 34.23
C SER A 93 -8.65 6.16 34.75
N LEU A 94 -8.27 6.89 35.78
CA LEU A 94 -7.10 6.58 36.60
C LEU A 94 -7.51 5.72 37.80
N ASP A 95 -6.54 5.08 38.42
CA ASP A 95 -6.72 4.48 39.74
C ASP A 95 -7.15 5.53 40.79
N THR A 96 -7.55 5.07 41.96
CA THR A 96 -7.94 5.95 43.08
C THR A 96 -6.86 7.00 43.33
N LEU A 97 -7.21 8.28 43.20
CA LEU A 97 -6.26 9.40 43.32
C LEU A 97 -5.49 9.42 44.61
N GLU A 98 -6.15 9.02 45.74
CA GLU A 98 -5.48 8.88 47.00
C GLU A 98 -4.32 7.89 46.96
N TYR A 99 -4.49 6.74 46.29
CA TYR A 99 -3.45 5.73 46.17
C TYR A 99 -2.28 6.22 45.34
N ILE A 100 -2.55 7.02 44.29
CA ILE A 100 -1.50 7.64 43.46
C ILE A 100 -0.74 8.68 44.29
N ARG A 101 -1.45 9.55 45.04
CA ARG A 101 -0.83 10.58 45.91
C ARG A 101 0.01 9.97 47.02
N ASN A 102 -0.45 8.88 47.63
CA ASN A 102 0.30 8.19 48.69
C ASN A 102 1.65 7.65 48.16
N ALA A 103 1.72 7.25 46.89
CA ALA A 103 2.93 6.78 46.27
C ALA A 103 3.86 7.90 45.76
N HIS A 104 3.41 9.17 45.72
CA HIS A 104 4.11 10.29 45.08
C HIS A 104 4.11 11.57 45.92
N ASP A 105 4.24 11.47 47.23
CA ASP A 105 4.31 12.61 48.19
C ASP A 105 3.19 13.64 47.98
N GLY A 106 1.97 13.16 47.82
CA GLY A 106 0.77 13.97 47.60
C GLY A 106 0.53 14.45 46.17
N LYS A 107 1.39 14.12 45.24
CA LYS A 107 1.29 14.55 43.82
C LYS A 107 0.62 13.51 42.93
N ILE A 108 0.15 13.94 41.79
CA ILE A 108 -0.31 13.07 40.70
C ILE A 108 0.83 13.04 39.66
N GLU A 109 1.61 11.97 39.63
CA GLU A 109 2.77 11.85 38.79
C GLU A 109 2.86 10.46 38.13
N ALA A 110 3.33 10.43 36.86
CA ALA A 110 3.77 9.21 36.24
C ALA A 110 5.27 8.99 36.51
N ASP A 111 5.62 7.73 36.79
CA ASP A 111 7.03 7.33 36.94
C ASP A 111 7.74 7.24 35.61
N SER A 112 7.02 6.80 34.57
CA SER A 112 7.54 6.70 33.20
C SER A 112 6.43 6.92 32.18
N CYS A 113 6.81 7.55 31.06
CA CYS A 113 5.96 7.75 29.90
C CYS A 113 6.76 7.48 28.64
N TYR A 114 6.17 6.81 27.64
CA TYR A 114 6.81 6.56 26.36
C TYR A 114 5.80 6.28 25.25
N LEU A 115 6.23 6.46 24.02
CA LEU A 115 5.57 5.90 22.87
C LEU A 115 6.11 4.48 22.65
N LEU A 116 5.24 3.48 22.67
CA LEU A 116 5.52 2.12 22.24
C LEU A 116 5.19 2.01 20.77
N VAL A 117 6.22 1.90 19.95
CA VAL A 117 6.10 1.80 18.49
C VAL A 117 6.17 0.33 18.10
N SER A 118 5.03 -0.25 17.76
CA SER A 118 4.87 -1.67 17.42
C SER A 118 4.85 -1.86 15.91
N TYR A 119 5.72 -2.74 15.39
CA TYR A 119 5.82 -3.04 13.98
C TYR A 119 5.36 -4.47 13.67
N LYS A 120 4.81 -4.67 12.49
CA LYS A 120 4.32 -5.97 12.02
C LYS A 120 5.30 -6.64 11.06
N THR A 121 5.90 -5.86 10.19
CA THR A 121 6.86 -6.33 9.19
C THR A 121 8.04 -5.37 9.14
N THR A 122 9.20 -5.93 8.83
CA THR A 122 10.45 -5.19 8.69
C THR A 122 11.07 -5.48 7.34
N TYR A 123 11.90 -4.57 6.89
CA TYR A 123 12.67 -4.72 5.69
C TYR A 123 14.12 -4.25 5.94
N GLY A 124 15.08 -4.98 5.37
CA GLY A 124 16.50 -4.66 5.51
C GLY A 124 17.16 -5.33 6.71
N ASP A 125 18.32 -4.83 7.12
CA ASP A 125 19.11 -5.35 8.25
C ASP A 125 18.45 -4.96 9.58
N THR A 126 17.82 -5.92 10.24
CA THR A 126 17.16 -5.69 11.54
C THR A 126 18.13 -5.33 12.68
N LEU A 127 19.43 -5.58 12.53
CA LEU A 127 20.46 -5.22 13.51
C LEU A 127 21.00 -3.79 13.30
N ALA A 128 20.78 -3.19 12.13
CA ALA A 128 21.25 -1.85 11.85
C ALA A 128 20.71 -0.83 12.88
N PRO A 129 21.58 0.00 13.50
CA PRO A 129 21.15 1.00 14.46
C PRO A 129 20.47 2.16 13.74
N MET A 130 19.25 2.44 14.14
CA MET A 130 18.42 3.51 13.61
C MET A 130 18.08 4.51 14.70
N LYS A 131 17.79 5.75 14.31
CA LYS A 131 17.36 6.80 15.23
C LYS A 131 16.01 7.38 14.80
N ALA A 132 15.08 7.48 15.74
CA ALA A 132 13.81 8.17 15.55
C ALA A 132 13.68 9.33 16.55
N THR A 133 12.99 10.40 16.13
CA THR A 133 12.61 11.52 17.00
C THR A 133 11.10 11.71 16.90
N ALA A 134 10.43 11.67 18.05
CA ALA A 134 9.02 12.00 18.18
C ALA A 134 8.88 13.47 18.55
N TYR A 135 8.09 14.21 17.77
CA TYR A 135 7.71 15.61 18.02
C TYR A 135 6.21 15.64 18.34
N GLU A 136 5.83 16.26 19.46
CA GLU A 136 4.42 16.55 19.72
C GLU A 136 3.88 17.48 18.64
N MET A 137 2.72 17.18 18.10
CA MET A 137 2.08 18.00 17.09
C MET A 137 1.50 19.29 17.71
N SER A 138 1.47 20.37 16.93
CA SER A 138 0.91 21.67 17.37
C SER A 138 -0.62 21.70 17.30
N LYS A 139 -1.18 20.88 16.42
CA LYS A 139 -2.63 20.77 16.14
C LYS A 139 -2.96 19.35 15.67
N PRO A 140 -4.19 18.86 15.86
CA PRO A 140 -4.61 17.57 15.31
C PRO A 140 -4.77 17.63 13.79
N MET A 141 -4.72 16.47 13.14
CA MET A 141 -5.08 16.30 11.73
C MET A 141 -6.60 16.34 11.59
N SER A 142 -7.09 16.73 10.40
CA SER A 142 -8.53 16.78 10.06
C SER A 142 -8.89 15.64 9.10
N GLU A 143 -10.04 15.02 9.31
CA GLU A 143 -10.58 14.00 8.41
C GLU A 143 -11.08 14.58 7.08
N ASP A 144 -11.42 15.86 7.07
CA ASP A 144 -11.93 16.58 5.90
C ASP A 144 -10.84 17.04 4.94
N GLN A 145 -9.57 16.81 5.29
CA GLN A 145 -8.40 17.19 4.50
C GLN A 145 -7.75 15.98 3.86
N GLU A 146 -7.41 16.09 2.60
CA GLU A 146 -6.55 15.14 1.92
C GLU A 146 -5.08 15.45 2.17
N TYR A 147 -4.30 14.40 2.38
CA TYR A 147 -2.88 14.49 2.69
C TYR A 147 -2.09 13.65 1.71
N TYR A 148 -1.01 14.24 1.19
CA TYR A 148 -0.10 13.58 0.27
C TYR A 148 1.22 13.22 0.97
N SER A 149 1.90 12.23 0.41
CA SER A 149 3.10 11.60 1.01
C SER A 149 4.34 12.52 1.08
N ASP A 150 4.28 13.69 0.49
CA ASP A 150 5.36 14.69 0.46
C ASP A 150 5.16 15.85 1.46
N TYR A 151 4.13 15.79 2.34
CA TYR A 151 3.90 16.85 3.30
C TYR A 151 5.19 17.19 4.09
N ASP A 152 5.37 18.46 4.43
CA ASP A 152 6.47 18.92 5.26
C ASP A 152 5.94 19.32 6.64
N ALA A 153 6.09 18.43 7.63
CA ALA A 153 5.54 18.64 8.97
C ALA A 153 6.01 19.94 9.63
N PHE A 154 7.21 20.44 9.29
CA PHE A 154 7.75 21.70 9.82
C PHE A 154 7.24 22.91 9.05
N LYS A 155 7.26 22.89 7.72
CA LYS A 155 6.78 24.01 6.89
C LYS A 155 5.29 24.19 7.00
N ASP A 156 4.54 23.10 7.14
CA ASP A 156 3.08 23.10 7.24
C ASP A 156 2.61 23.38 8.68
N ASN A 157 3.54 23.71 9.58
CA ASN A 157 3.31 24.04 10.99
C ASN A 157 2.59 22.94 11.78
N TRP A 158 2.81 21.69 11.42
CA TRP A 158 2.37 20.54 12.23
C TRP A 158 3.26 20.37 13.45
N VAL A 159 4.55 20.61 13.30
CA VAL A 159 5.56 20.57 14.37
C VAL A 159 6.56 21.71 14.22
N SER A 160 7.28 22.02 15.30
CA SER A 160 8.42 22.93 15.29
C SER A 160 9.52 22.37 16.19
N GLU A 161 10.74 22.88 16.04
CA GLU A 161 11.86 22.50 16.92
C GLU A 161 11.65 22.91 18.40
N LYS A 162 10.67 23.80 18.67
CA LYS A 162 10.28 24.21 20.03
C LYS A 162 9.25 23.29 20.67
N ASN A 163 8.60 22.43 19.90
CA ASN A 163 7.64 21.49 20.44
C ASN A 163 8.35 20.46 21.33
N TYR A 164 7.61 19.89 22.25
CA TYR A 164 8.09 18.77 23.04
C TYR A 164 8.58 17.66 22.12
N GLN A 165 9.79 17.18 22.38
CA GLN A 165 10.42 16.19 21.53
C GLN A 165 11.34 15.25 22.31
N SER A 166 11.42 14.03 21.84
CA SER A 166 12.32 13.03 22.38
C SER A 166 12.81 12.08 21.29
N SER A 167 14.04 11.59 21.45
CA SER A 167 14.67 10.70 20.48
C SER A 167 15.03 9.37 21.12
N ALA A 168 15.00 8.31 20.31
CA ALA A 168 15.50 7.00 20.67
C ALA A 168 16.36 6.42 19.55
N THR A 169 17.40 5.69 19.92
CA THR A 169 18.10 4.77 19.02
C THR A 169 17.46 3.40 19.19
N TYR A 170 17.18 2.73 18.08
CA TYR A 170 16.54 1.44 18.06
C TYR A 170 17.15 0.53 16.98
N ASN A 171 16.86 -0.75 17.08
CA ASN A 171 16.99 -1.73 16.01
C ASN A 171 15.69 -2.55 15.93
N LEU A 172 15.55 -3.36 14.89
CA LEU A 172 14.33 -4.13 14.65
C LEU A 172 14.47 -5.62 15.00
N ASN A 173 15.44 -5.96 15.85
CA ASN A 173 15.68 -7.32 16.32
C ASN A 173 14.99 -7.65 17.67
N SER A 174 13.96 -6.92 18.02
CA SER A 174 13.20 -7.15 19.26
C SER A 174 12.23 -8.31 19.13
N THR A 175 12.23 -9.23 20.09
CA THR A 175 11.26 -10.33 20.17
C THR A 175 9.83 -9.85 20.38
N THR A 176 9.65 -8.65 20.96
CA THR A 176 8.34 -8.01 21.15
C THR A 176 7.85 -7.25 19.90
N MET A 177 8.68 -7.21 18.86
CA MET A 177 8.41 -6.45 17.64
C MET A 177 7.97 -4.99 17.92
N ALA A 178 8.67 -4.35 18.86
CA ALA A 178 8.42 -2.96 19.27
C ALA A 178 9.70 -2.29 19.78
N PHE A 179 9.72 -0.96 19.72
CA PHE A 179 10.71 -0.13 20.38
C PHE A 179 10.04 1.05 21.09
N LYS A 180 10.76 1.66 22.03
CA LYS A 180 10.24 2.74 22.88
C LYS A 180 10.92 4.06 22.59
N ILE A 181 10.14 5.15 22.56
CA ILE A 181 10.62 6.51 22.59
C ILE A 181 10.15 7.13 23.92
N TYR A 182 11.08 7.28 24.87
CA TYR A 182 10.74 7.76 26.20
C TYR A 182 10.39 9.25 26.19
N LEU A 183 9.27 9.59 26.82
CA LEU A 183 8.75 10.95 27.03
C LEU A 183 8.94 11.39 28.50
N ASN A 184 10.08 11.05 29.09
CA ASN A 184 10.39 11.25 30.50
C ASN A 184 11.01 12.62 30.82
N LYS A 185 11.30 13.43 29.80
CA LYS A 185 11.78 14.81 30.01
C LYS A 185 10.66 15.67 30.62
N PRO A 186 11.03 16.73 31.41
CA PRO A 186 10.04 17.68 31.87
C PRO A 186 9.19 18.24 30.73
N TYR A 187 7.87 18.26 30.92
CA TYR A 187 6.93 18.78 29.95
C TYR A 187 6.38 20.13 30.40
N LYS A 188 6.51 21.14 29.56
CA LYS A 188 5.93 22.46 29.77
C LYS A 188 4.64 22.58 28.98
N ALA A 189 3.53 22.63 29.67
CA ALA A 189 2.20 22.75 29.04
C ALA A 189 1.93 24.18 28.52
N LYS A 190 0.91 24.32 27.69
CA LYS A 190 0.50 25.63 27.11
C LYS A 190 0.08 26.66 28.15
N ASP A 191 -0.40 26.22 29.31
CA ASP A 191 -0.76 27.08 30.46
C ASP A 191 0.46 27.56 31.26
N GLY A 192 1.66 27.15 30.87
CA GLY A 192 2.93 27.51 31.51
C GLY A 192 3.36 26.61 32.66
N LYS A 193 2.52 25.68 33.13
CA LYS A 193 2.88 24.70 34.15
C LYS A 193 3.91 23.71 33.60
N THR A 194 4.81 23.27 34.49
CA THR A 194 5.80 22.24 34.16
C THR A 194 5.52 20.97 34.94
N TYR A 195 5.44 19.86 34.22
CA TYR A 195 5.21 18.53 34.77
C TYR A 195 6.48 17.69 34.71
N LYS A 196 6.59 16.67 35.55
CA LYS A 196 7.76 15.77 35.64
C LYS A 196 8.06 15.10 34.28
N ASN A 197 7.00 14.68 33.56
CA ASN A 197 7.06 14.09 32.24
C ASN A 197 5.70 14.24 31.54
N TYR A 198 5.60 13.78 30.28
CA TYR A 198 4.38 13.88 29.49
C TYR A 198 3.20 13.10 30.13
N GLY A 199 3.45 11.92 30.73
CA GLY A 199 2.43 11.14 31.42
C GLY A 199 1.87 11.87 32.63
N SER A 200 2.70 12.55 33.43
CA SER A 200 2.26 13.38 34.54
C SER A 200 1.38 14.54 34.09
N TYR A 201 1.68 15.15 32.93
CA TYR A 201 0.80 16.16 32.32
C TYR A 201 -0.56 15.57 31.98
N VAL A 202 -0.60 14.42 31.30
CA VAL A 202 -1.87 13.75 30.92
C VAL A 202 -2.71 13.40 32.16
N MET A 203 -2.07 12.83 33.21
CA MET A 203 -2.76 12.49 34.45
C MET A 203 -3.36 13.71 35.14
N ASN A 204 -2.61 14.80 35.31
CA ASN A 204 -3.12 16.02 35.93
C ASN A 204 -4.23 16.67 35.07
N THR A 205 -4.08 16.66 33.73
CA THR A 205 -5.13 17.15 32.85
C THR A 205 -6.43 16.36 33.02
N PHE A 206 -6.33 15.03 33.18
CA PHE A 206 -7.53 14.22 33.48
C PHE A 206 -8.17 14.56 34.81
N VAL A 207 -7.37 14.82 35.86
CA VAL A 207 -7.89 15.20 37.18
C VAL A 207 -8.57 16.56 37.13
N ASP A 208 -7.98 17.52 36.41
CA ASP A 208 -8.50 18.89 36.30
C ASP A 208 -9.68 18.98 35.32
N HIS A 209 -9.68 18.18 34.26
CA HIS A 209 -10.58 18.22 33.11
C HIS A 209 -10.96 16.83 32.57
N PRO A 210 -11.71 16.01 33.35
CA PRO A 210 -12.10 14.66 32.91
C PRO A 210 -12.99 14.65 31.66
N GLU A 211 -13.68 15.76 31.36
CA GLU A 211 -14.50 15.95 30.19
C GLU A 211 -13.66 15.92 28.87
N TYR A 212 -12.36 16.27 28.92
CA TYR A 212 -11.48 16.23 27.77
C TYR A 212 -11.15 14.81 27.28
N PHE A 213 -11.49 13.80 28.07
CA PHE A 213 -11.26 12.38 27.81
C PHE A 213 -12.54 11.62 27.42
N LYS A 214 -13.62 12.33 27.09
CA LYS A 214 -14.90 11.71 26.72
C LYS A 214 -15.04 11.43 25.23
N THR A 215 -14.36 12.21 24.40
CA THR A 215 -14.39 12.07 22.94
C THR A 215 -12.98 12.18 22.36
N ASN A 216 -12.73 11.53 21.22
CA ASN A 216 -11.47 11.68 20.51
C ASN A 216 -11.23 13.14 20.10
N TRP A 217 -12.28 13.85 19.71
CA TRP A 217 -12.17 15.25 19.33
C TRP A 217 -11.65 16.13 20.46
N ASP A 218 -12.23 16.01 21.66
CA ASP A 218 -11.79 16.77 22.85
C ASP A 218 -10.36 16.41 23.24
N PHE A 219 -10.04 15.11 23.27
CA PHE A 219 -8.71 14.63 23.61
C PHE A 219 -7.64 15.16 22.65
N LEU A 220 -7.88 15.08 21.35
CA LEU A 220 -6.94 15.56 20.32
C LEU A 220 -6.75 17.07 20.32
N ASN A 221 -7.83 17.84 20.58
CA ASN A 221 -7.75 19.29 20.55
C ASN A 221 -7.27 19.92 21.87
N LYS A 222 -7.47 19.24 22.99
CA LYS A 222 -7.24 19.82 24.33
C LYS A 222 -6.13 19.14 25.13
N VAL A 223 -5.80 17.87 24.83
CA VAL A 223 -4.79 17.10 25.58
C VAL A 223 -3.61 16.73 24.72
N CYS A 224 -3.80 15.89 23.70
CA CYS A 224 -2.71 15.34 22.90
C CYS A 224 -3.09 15.35 21.40
N PRO A 225 -2.60 16.31 20.61
CA PRO A 225 -2.92 16.38 19.17
C PRO A 225 -2.31 15.25 18.35
N GLY A 226 -1.36 14.49 18.91
CA GLY A 226 -0.62 13.42 18.26
C GLY A 226 0.87 13.67 18.20
N PHE A 227 1.59 12.78 17.56
CA PHE A 227 3.04 12.86 17.36
C PHE A 227 3.44 12.66 15.91
N TYR A 228 4.44 13.41 15.48
CA TYR A 228 5.20 13.17 14.27
C TYR A 228 6.46 12.37 14.63
N ILE A 229 6.57 11.16 14.14
CA ILE A 229 7.72 10.28 14.34
C ILE A 229 8.59 10.34 13.10
N LYS A 230 9.73 11.01 13.26
CA LYS A 230 10.70 11.29 12.19
C LYS A 230 11.85 10.31 12.23
N HIS A 231 12.22 9.77 11.09
CA HIS A 231 13.51 9.13 10.91
C HIS A 231 14.62 10.19 11.09
N ALA A 232 15.49 10.00 12.06
CA ALA A 232 16.50 10.98 12.46
C ALA A 232 17.96 10.52 12.24
N GLY A 233 18.15 9.31 11.68
CA GLY A 233 19.47 8.80 11.34
C GLY A 233 19.54 7.29 11.31
N GLY A 234 20.60 6.78 10.68
CA GLY A 234 20.78 5.37 10.36
C GLY A 234 20.26 5.04 8.95
N ILE A 235 20.82 4.03 8.33
CA ILE A 235 20.39 3.48 7.05
C ILE A 235 20.55 1.97 7.17
N GLY A 236 19.57 1.22 6.71
CA GLY A 236 19.66 -0.24 6.69
C GLY A 236 18.34 -0.96 6.88
N ASN A 237 17.36 -0.34 7.53
CA ASN A 237 16.05 -0.96 7.69
C ASN A 237 14.89 0.02 7.68
N VAL A 238 13.71 -0.54 7.47
CA VAL A 238 12.42 0.12 7.56
C VAL A 238 11.44 -0.81 8.28
N ALA A 239 10.64 -0.24 9.16
CA ALA A 239 9.55 -0.92 9.85
C ALA A 239 8.18 -0.41 9.39
N ASN A 240 7.24 -1.33 9.19
CA ASN A 240 5.82 -1.03 9.02
C ASN A 240 5.14 -1.07 10.39
N ILE A 241 4.73 0.10 10.84
CA ILE A 241 4.13 0.32 12.17
C ILE A 241 2.63 0.05 12.08
N TRP A 242 2.15 -0.92 12.83
CA TRP A 242 0.73 -1.24 12.88
C TRP A 242 0.02 -0.56 14.07
N ASN A 243 0.76 -0.22 15.15
CA ASN A 243 0.23 0.51 16.29
C ASN A 243 1.33 1.36 16.94
N THR A 244 0.94 2.55 17.40
CA THR A 244 1.75 3.39 18.28
C THR A 244 0.91 3.69 19.50
N GLU A 245 1.43 3.37 20.70
CA GLU A 245 0.73 3.57 21.94
C GLU A 245 1.42 4.65 22.78
N LEU A 246 0.68 5.62 23.25
CA LEU A 246 1.14 6.52 24.30
C LEU A 246 0.86 5.84 25.64
N GLN A 247 1.91 5.34 26.27
CA GLN A 247 1.81 4.62 27.54
C GLN A 247 2.43 5.40 28.68
N PHE A 248 1.81 5.37 29.85
CA PHE A 248 2.41 5.89 31.08
C PHE A 248 2.14 4.96 32.26
N TYR A 249 3.15 4.85 33.11
CA TYR A 249 3.18 3.98 34.27
C TYR A 249 3.32 4.84 35.53
N TYR A 250 2.61 4.45 36.58
CA TYR A 250 2.65 5.11 37.88
C TYR A 250 2.48 4.11 38.99
N LYS A 251 3.07 4.41 40.16
CA LYS A 251 2.90 3.63 41.35
C LYS A 251 1.59 4.00 42.04
N ILE A 252 0.99 3.02 42.72
CA ILE A 252 -0.12 3.21 43.64
C ILE A 252 0.28 2.60 44.97
N GLN A 253 -0.14 3.22 46.07
CA GLN A 253 0.09 2.76 47.42
C GLN A 253 -1.19 2.82 48.21
N LYS A 254 -1.59 1.67 48.75
CA LYS A 254 -2.79 1.53 49.58
C LYS A 254 -2.49 0.81 50.87
N THR A 255 -3.20 1.18 51.93
CA THR A 255 -3.20 0.45 53.19
C THR A 255 -4.24 -0.65 53.13
N VAL A 256 -3.85 -1.88 53.44
CA VAL A 256 -4.73 -3.06 53.51
C VAL A 256 -4.53 -3.75 54.85
N LYS A 257 -5.55 -4.44 55.35
CA LYS A 257 -5.42 -5.32 56.52
C LYS A 257 -4.70 -6.60 56.09
N ASN A 258 -3.64 -6.95 56.81
CA ASN A 258 -2.99 -8.24 56.66
C ASN A 258 -3.79 -9.36 57.33
N SER A 259 -3.35 -10.61 57.21
CA SER A 259 -4.03 -11.78 57.80
C SER A 259 -4.14 -11.74 59.33
N ALA A 260 -3.33 -10.93 60.00
CA ALA A 260 -3.39 -10.70 61.46
C ALA A 260 -4.24 -9.49 61.84
N GLY A 261 -4.91 -8.84 60.90
CA GLY A 261 -5.76 -7.66 61.14
C GLY A 261 -4.99 -6.34 61.22
N ASN A 262 -3.66 -6.33 61.14
CA ASN A 262 -2.82 -5.15 61.20
C ASN A 262 -2.76 -4.41 59.85
N ASP A 263 -2.58 -3.10 59.85
CA ASP A 263 -2.35 -2.31 58.65
C ASP A 263 -1.04 -2.67 57.99
N SER A 264 -1.11 -2.87 56.72
CA SER A 264 0.05 -3.17 55.84
C SER A 264 -0.03 -2.30 54.60
N ILE A 265 1.11 -1.69 54.23
CA ILE A 265 1.23 -0.89 53.02
C ILE A 265 1.55 -1.80 51.83
N VAL A 266 0.71 -1.75 50.80
CA VAL A 266 0.91 -2.46 49.54
C VAL A 266 1.16 -1.45 48.43
N THR A 267 2.29 -1.62 47.75
CA THR A 267 2.64 -0.82 46.57
C THR A 267 2.40 -1.66 45.30
N GLY A 268 1.68 -1.09 44.34
CA GLY A 268 1.42 -1.67 43.01
C GLY A 268 1.97 -0.77 41.90
N LEU A 269 2.05 -1.32 40.72
CA LEU A 269 2.34 -0.58 39.48
C LEU A 269 1.08 -0.61 38.62
N ALA A 270 0.61 0.55 38.23
CA ALA A 270 -0.50 0.74 37.31
C ALA A 270 -0.03 1.36 36.02
N PHE A 271 -0.79 1.20 34.94
CA PHE A 271 -0.52 1.85 33.69
C PHE A 271 -1.80 2.17 32.94
N ASN A 272 -1.72 3.20 32.10
CA ASN A 272 -2.74 3.54 31.12
C ASN A 272 -2.10 3.73 29.77
N ARG A 273 -2.91 3.63 28.70
CA ARG A 273 -2.48 3.82 27.34
C ARG A 273 -3.56 4.45 26.46
N PHE A 274 -3.11 5.08 25.40
CA PHE A 274 -3.93 5.55 24.29
C PHE A 274 -3.35 4.98 23.01
N ASP A 275 -4.19 4.42 22.14
CA ASP A 275 -3.78 3.68 20.97
C ASP A 275 -3.96 4.50 19.69
N GLY A 276 -2.96 4.45 18.80
CA GLY A 276 -3.02 5.01 17.45
C GLY A 276 -3.51 3.96 16.44
N THR A 277 -4.78 3.57 16.57
CA THR A 277 -5.43 2.56 15.73
C THR A 277 -6.07 3.17 14.48
N GLU A 278 -6.79 2.34 13.71
CA GLU A 278 -7.51 2.77 12.50
C GLU A 278 -8.66 3.78 12.76
N GLU A 279 -9.07 3.95 14.02
CA GLU A 279 -10.09 4.91 14.46
C GLU A 279 -9.57 6.35 14.48
N VAL A 280 -8.27 6.55 14.34
CA VAL A 280 -7.62 7.86 14.32
C VAL A 280 -6.75 7.99 13.06
N LEU A 281 -6.40 9.23 12.70
CA LEU A 281 -5.62 9.46 11.50
C LEU A 281 -4.16 9.07 11.69
N GLN A 282 -3.64 8.38 10.68
CA GLN A 282 -2.21 8.14 10.46
C GLN A 282 -1.82 8.53 9.04
N LEU A 283 -0.71 9.22 8.90
CA LEU A 283 -0.20 9.71 7.62
C LEU A 283 1.27 9.33 7.46
N ASN A 284 1.61 8.78 6.30
CA ASN A 284 3.00 8.47 5.96
C ASN A 284 3.62 9.60 5.14
N LYS A 285 4.80 10.05 5.55
CA LYS A 285 5.68 10.84 4.71
C LYS A 285 6.69 9.93 4.04
N ILE A 286 6.77 10.02 2.72
CA ILE A 286 7.70 9.22 1.93
C ILE A 286 8.72 10.16 1.28
N THR A 287 9.98 9.88 1.53
CA THR A 287 11.09 10.58 0.87
C THR A 287 11.85 9.60 0.00
N ASN A 288 11.81 9.81 -1.31
CA ASN A 288 12.58 9.06 -2.28
C ASN A 288 13.76 9.91 -2.80
N ASP A 289 14.80 9.24 -3.31
CA ASP A 289 15.87 9.90 -4.08
C ASP A 289 15.33 10.33 -5.45
N THR A 290 14.84 11.56 -5.52
CA THR A 290 14.20 12.13 -6.72
C THR A 290 15.13 12.19 -7.92
N LYS A 291 16.44 12.38 -7.70
CA LYS A 291 17.44 12.43 -8.77
C LYS A 291 17.59 11.05 -9.43
N THR A 292 17.70 10.01 -8.62
CA THR A 292 17.80 8.63 -9.13
C THR A 292 16.51 8.22 -9.81
N LEU A 293 15.33 8.53 -9.24
CA LEU A 293 14.03 8.27 -9.89
C LEU A 293 13.91 8.96 -11.26
N ALA A 294 14.33 10.23 -11.36
CA ALA A 294 14.31 10.96 -12.63
C ALA A 294 15.24 10.35 -13.69
N ASN A 295 16.36 9.74 -13.26
CA ASN A 295 17.25 9.02 -14.17
C ASN A 295 16.64 7.68 -14.63
N LEU A 296 15.98 6.95 -13.70
CA LEU A 296 15.27 5.70 -14.06
C LEU A 296 14.10 5.95 -15.00
N ALA A 297 13.43 7.10 -14.89
CA ALA A 297 12.37 7.48 -15.81
C ALA A 297 12.86 7.66 -17.27
N LYS A 298 14.16 7.86 -17.46
CA LYS A 298 14.80 7.99 -18.78
C LYS A 298 15.44 6.67 -19.26
N ASP A 299 15.32 5.59 -18.49
CA ASP A 299 15.88 4.30 -18.88
C ASP A 299 15.08 3.71 -20.04
N GLU A 300 15.80 3.43 -21.13
CA GLU A 300 15.22 2.86 -22.34
C GLU A 300 15.24 1.31 -22.33
N SER A 301 15.92 0.69 -21.35
CA SER A 301 16.06 -0.77 -21.28
C SER A 301 14.86 -1.48 -20.67
N CYS A 302 14.10 -0.82 -19.81
CA CYS A 302 12.93 -1.38 -19.12
C CYS A 302 12.02 -0.27 -18.63
N THR A 303 10.86 -0.64 -18.06
CA THR A 303 10.06 0.26 -17.23
C THR A 303 10.00 -0.25 -15.80
N TYR A 304 9.70 0.63 -14.87
CA TYR A 304 9.75 0.35 -13.45
C TYR A 304 8.37 0.49 -12.79
N LEU A 305 8.14 -0.35 -11.80
CA LEU A 305 7.09 -0.18 -10.80
C LEU A 305 7.75 -0.18 -9.43
N LYS A 306 7.62 0.90 -8.67
CA LYS A 306 8.20 1.05 -7.34
C LYS A 306 7.25 1.79 -6.41
N SER A 307 7.03 1.21 -5.24
CA SER A 307 6.28 1.79 -4.12
C SER A 307 7.17 1.95 -2.89
N PRO A 308 6.76 2.84 -1.95
CA PRO A 308 5.72 3.85 -2.07
C PRO A 308 6.19 5.10 -2.81
N ALA A 309 5.28 5.82 -3.47
CA ALA A 309 5.51 7.12 -4.11
C ALA A 309 6.80 7.19 -4.95
N GLY A 310 7.06 6.16 -5.77
CA GLY A 310 8.32 6.01 -6.47
C GLY A 310 8.21 6.28 -7.97
N ILE A 311 8.04 5.22 -8.74
CA ILE A 311 8.02 5.27 -10.20
C ILE A 311 6.93 4.33 -10.72
N PHE A 312 6.16 4.79 -11.70
CA PHE A 312 5.09 4.04 -12.34
C PHE A 312 5.38 3.81 -13.82
N THR A 313 4.63 2.93 -14.45
CA THR A 313 4.73 2.67 -15.89
C THR A 313 3.52 3.27 -16.60
N GLU A 314 3.77 4.24 -17.48
CA GLU A 314 2.79 4.77 -18.43
C GLU A 314 2.79 3.89 -19.68
N VAL A 315 1.60 3.58 -20.19
CA VAL A 315 1.40 2.77 -21.39
C VAL A 315 0.53 3.54 -22.36
N THR A 316 0.95 3.63 -23.62
CA THR A 316 0.16 4.17 -24.72
C THR A 316 -0.47 3.02 -25.50
N LEU A 317 -1.78 2.98 -25.54
CA LEU A 317 -2.53 1.98 -26.30
C LEU A 317 -2.77 2.47 -27.73
N PRO A 318 -2.61 1.61 -28.75
CA PRO A 318 -2.81 1.97 -30.17
C PRO A 318 -4.30 1.97 -30.53
N VAL A 319 -5.09 2.77 -29.80
CA VAL A 319 -6.56 2.77 -29.87
C VAL A 319 -7.07 3.12 -31.27
N GLU A 320 -6.37 4.02 -31.98
CA GLU A 320 -6.72 4.36 -33.37
C GLU A 320 -6.57 3.16 -34.30
N ASP A 321 -5.44 2.46 -34.21
CA ASP A 321 -5.16 1.32 -35.08
C ASP A 321 -6.11 0.15 -34.77
N ILE A 322 -6.41 -0.06 -33.48
CA ILE A 322 -7.40 -1.07 -33.04
C ILE A 322 -8.79 -0.79 -33.64
N MET A 323 -9.22 0.47 -33.68
CA MET A 323 -10.57 0.83 -34.12
C MET A 323 -10.66 1.10 -35.63
N LYS A 324 -9.54 1.27 -36.32
CA LYS A 324 -9.51 1.57 -37.76
C LYS A 324 -10.12 0.46 -38.61
N GLY A 325 -11.21 0.78 -39.31
CA GLY A 325 -11.97 -0.18 -40.11
C GLY A 325 -12.86 -1.11 -39.29
N HIS A 326 -12.93 -0.89 -37.97
CA HIS A 326 -13.74 -1.64 -36.99
C HIS A 326 -14.70 -0.73 -36.21
N GLU A 327 -14.99 0.47 -36.72
CA GLU A 327 -15.80 1.49 -36.04
C GLU A 327 -17.25 1.03 -35.83
N LYS A 328 -17.74 0.10 -36.66
CA LYS A 328 -19.06 -0.50 -36.59
C LYS A 328 -19.07 -1.89 -35.97
N ASP A 329 -17.90 -2.49 -35.75
CA ASP A 329 -17.76 -3.84 -35.22
C ASP A 329 -17.86 -3.81 -33.68
N THR A 330 -18.25 -4.93 -33.10
CA THR A 330 -18.21 -5.08 -31.65
C THR A 330 -16.83 -5.57 -31.24
N LEU A 331 -16.19 -4.80 -30.36
CA LEU A 331 -14.95 -5.20 -29.71
C LEU A 331 -15.28 -6.15 -28.55
N ASN A 332 -15.22 -7.46 -28.78
CA ASN A 332 -15.65 -8.46 -27.81
C ASN A 332 -14.72 -8.56 -26.63
N THR A 333 -13.42 -8.65 -26.89
CA THR A 333 -12.41 -8.72 -25.85
C THR A 333 -11.11 -8.08 -26.28
N ALA A 334 -10.37 -7.56 -25.33
CA ALA A 334 -9.00 -7.12 -25.48
C ALA A 334 -8.19 -7.57 -24.28
N THR A 335 -7.04 -8.17 -24.50
CA THR A 335 -6.17 -8.70 -23.44
C THR A 335 -4.75 -8.20 -23.62
N ILE A 336 -4.11 -7.77 -22.52
CA ILE A 336 -2.74 -7.34 -22.52
C ILE A 336 -2.00 -7.90 -21.32
N SER A 337 -0.76 -8.34 -21.53
CA SER A 337 0.12 -8.83 -20.47
C SER A 337 1.41 -8.01 -20.41
N PHE A 338 1.83 -7.67 -19.19
CA PHE A 338 3.09 -6.99 -18.91
C PHE A 338 4.04 -7.95 -18.21
N PRO A 339 4.96 -8.59 -18.95
CA PRO A 339 5.96 -9.49 -18.39
C PRO A 339 6.97 -8.69 -17.56
N ARG A 340 7.38 -9.31 -16.43
CA ARG A 340 8.49 -8.80 -15.64
C ARG A 340 9.82 -9.24 -16.22
N MET A 341 10.81 -8.39 -16.07
CA MET A 341 12.21 -8.84 -16.07
C MET A 341 12.51 -9.51 -14.73
N ASN A 342 13.34 -10.56 -14.75
CA ASN A 342 13.85 -11.10 -13.49
C ASN A 342 14.67 -10.03 -12.79
N ASN A 343 14.58 -10.00 -11.45
CA ASN A 343 15.39 -9.11 -10.66
C ASN A 343 16.87 -9.33 -10.93
N VAL A 344 17.67 -8.27 -10.76
CA VAL A 344 19.12 -8.43 -10.78
C VAL A 344 19.51 -9.36 -9.64
N ASP A 345 20.22 -10.44 -9.96
CA ASP A 345 20.76 -11.35 -8.96
C ASP A 345 21.97 -10.67 -8.30
N ASN A 346 21.73 -9.99 -7.22
CA ASN A 346 22.76 -9.25 -6.49
C ASN A 346 23.27 -10.00 -5.27
N ASN A 347 22.88 -11.28 -5.07
CA ASN A 347 23.09 -12.03 -3.82
C ASN A 347 22.68 -11.22 -2.58
N ASN A 348 21.65 -10.37 -2.73
CA ASN A 348 21.20 -9.48 -1.68
C ASN A 348 19.90 -10.03 -1.07
N ASP A 349 19.99 -10.43 0.20
CA ASP A 349 18.86 -10.96 0.98
C ASP A 349 17.74 -9.92 1.19
N TYR A 350 18.01 -8.65 0.89
CA TYR A 350 17.10 -7.53 1.13
C TYR A 350 16.50 -6.96 -0.16
N GLN A 351 16.06 -7.81 -1.09
CA GLN A 351 15.32 -7.35 -2.26
C GLN A 351 13.88 -6.94 -1.89
N PHE A 352 13.39 -5.86 -2.47
CA PHE A 352 11.99 -5.48 -2.32
C PHE A 352 11.09 -6.53 -2.96
N SER A 353 9.93 -6.74 -2.35
CA SER A 353 8.93 -7.63 -2.90
C SER A 353 8.41 -7.12 -4.24
N VAL A 354 7.94 -8.01 -5.09
CA VAL A 354 7.22 -7.64 -6.31
C VAL A 354 5.84 -7.13 -5.90
N PRO A 355 5.35 -6.02 -6.49
CA PRO A 355 3.97 -5.60 -6.28
C PRO A 355 2.99 -6.75 -6.51
N SER A 356 2.18 -7.10 -5.51
CA SER A 356 1.24 -8.22 -5.61
C SER A 356 0.08 -7.93 -6.56
N THR A 357 -0.32 -6.67 -6.63
CA THR A 357 -1.43 -6.19 -7.46
C THR A 357 -1.09 -4.82 -8.04
N ILE A 358 -1.46 -4.63 -9.29
CA ILE A 358 -1.36 -3.33 -9.96
C ILE A 358 -2.72 -2.90 -10.49
N LEU A 359 -2.97 -1.60 -10.43
CA LEU A 359 -4.08 -0.92 -11.07
C LEU A 359 -3.65 -0.42 -12.45
N MET A 360 -4.48 -0.62 -13.46
CA MET A 360 -4.45 0.10 -14.73
C MET A 360 -5.57 1.13 -14.72
N VAL A 361 -5.25 2.38 -14.89
CA VAL A 361 -6.22 3.49 -14.91
C VAL A 361 -5.86 4.48 -15.99
N GLN A 362 -6.86 5.14 -16.60
CA GLN A 362 -6.63 6.23 -17.55
C GLN A 362 -5.83 7.35 -16.87
N LYS A 363 -4.80 7.86 -17.55
CA LYS A 363 -3.85 8.80 -16.98
C LYS A 363 -4.50 10.05 -16.38
N ASP A 364 -5.46 10.65 -17.09
CA ASP A 364 -6.17 11.84 -16.62
C ASP A 364 -7.13 11.59 -15.44
N SER A 365 -7.33 10.32 -15.09
CA SER A 365 -8.19 9.91 -13.98
C SER A 365 -7.41 9.41 -12.76
N LEU A 366 -6.09 9.41 -12.82
CA LEU A 366 -5.23 8.78 -11.80
C LEU A 366 -5.48 9.37 -10.41
N ASP A 367 -5.33 10.69 -10.26
CA ASP A 367 -5.46 11.36 -8.96
C ASP A 367 -6.91 11.25 -8.45
N ALA A 368 -7.88 11.56 -9.32
CA ALA A 368 -9.30 11.47 -8.99
C ALA A 368 -9.79 10.04 -8.68
N PHE A 369 -9.06 8.99 -9.10
CA PHE A 369 -9.37 7.62 -8.73
C PHE A 369 -9.17 7.40 -7.24
N PHE A 370 -8.04 7.83 -6.71
CA PHE A 370 -7.68 7.66 -5.30
C PHE A 370 -8.37 8.68 -4.40
N GLU A 371 -8.39 9.97 -4.77
CA GLU A 371 -9.05 11.03 -4.01
C GLU A 371 -10.53 10.78 -3.76
N LYS A 372 -11.22 10.22 -4.76
CA LYS A 372 -12.65 9.89 -4.65
C LYS A 372 -12.92 8.46 -4.19
N ASN A 373 -11.91 7.76 -3.66
CA ASN A 373 -12.01 6.37 -3.19
C ASN A 373 -12.73 5.45 -4.18
N LYS A 374 -12.42 5.56 -5.47
CA LYS A 374 -13.08 4.77 -6.51
C LYS A 374 -12.64 3.30 -6.45
N LEU A 375 -13.54 2.42 -6.81
CA LEU A 375 -13.26 1.03 -7.14
C LEU A 375 -13.11 0.87 -8.65
N THR A 376 -12.52 -0.25 -9.09
CA THR A 376 -12.45 -0.56 -10.52
C THR A 376 -13.86 -0.75 -11.11
N ASP A 377 -14.08 -0.12 -12.24
CA ASP A 377 -15.37 -0.13 -12.94
C ASP A 377 -15.38 -1.07 -14.16
N ASN A 378 -14.27 -1.75 -14.45
CA ASN A 378 -14.05 -2.56 -15.65
C ASN A 378 -14.38 -1.83 -16.97
N ARG A 379 -14.21 -0.51 -16.95
CA ARG A 379 -14.43 0.37 -18.10
C ARG A 379 -13.29 1.38 -18.29
N THR A 380 -12.86 2.05 -17.20
CA THR A 380 -11.79 3.03 -17.20
C THR A 380 -10.64 2.61 -16.29
N SER A 381 -10.86 1.57 -15.49
CA SER A 381 -9.90 1.06 -14.51
C SER A 381 -10.05 -0.44 -14.30
N TYR A 382 -8.91 -1.12 -14.13
CA TYR A 382 -8.80 -2.57 -13.97
C TYR A 382 -7.69 -2.89 -12.97
N THR A 383 -7.79 -4.03 -12.29
CA THR A 383 -6.68 -4.57 -11.48
C THR A 383 -6.16 -5.88 -12.07
N ALA A 384 -4.87 -6.12 -11.90
CA ALA A 384 -4.23 -7.38 -12.23
C ALA A 384 -3.31 -7.82 -11.09
N SER A 385 -3.40 -9.09 -10.71
CA SER A 385 -2.50 -9.69 -9.74
C SER A 385 -1.25 -10.25 -10.44
N TYR A 386 -0.14 -10.24 -9.71
CA TYR A 386 1.10 -10.84 -10.19
C TYR A 386 0.96 -12.35 -10.33
N ASN A 387 1.14 -12.85 -11.54
CA ASN A 387 1.18 -14.28 -11.84
C ASN A 387 2.61 -14.81 -11.85
N LYS A 388 3.02 -15.45 -10.75
CA LYS A 388 4.36 -16.03 -10.64
C LYS A 388 4.51 -17.30 -11.51
N ASN A 389 3.62 -18.28 -11.34
CA ASN A 389 3.76 -19.62 -11.90
C ASN A 389 2.46 -20.32 -12.33
N SER A 390 1.32 -19.60 -12.30
CA SER A 390 0.00 -20.18 -12.63
C SER A 390 -0.21 -20.35 -14.15
N THR A 391 -1.40 -20.76 -14.53
CA THR A 391 -1.85 -20.80 -15.93
C THR A 391 -1.81 -19.41 -16.57
N GLY A 392 -1.60 -19.33 -17.88
CA GLY A 392 -1.47 -18.06 -18.61
C GLY A 392 -0.04 -17.57 -18.71
N VAL A 393 0.14 -16.27 -18.94
CA VAL A 393 1.47 -15.66 -19.06
C VAL A 393 2.13 -15.60 -17.68
N LYS A 394 3.21 -16.37 -17.52
CA LYS A 394 3.96 -16.46 -16.27
C LYS A 394 4.85 -15.24 -16.08
N ASN A 395 5.20 -14.94 -14.84
CA ASN A 395 6.04 -13.81 -14.44
C ASN A 395 5.52 -12.47 -15.01
N ALA A 396 4.20 -12.24 -14.95
CA ALA A 396 3.54 -11.13 -15.60
C ALA A 396 2.32 -10.64 -14.83
N TYR A 397 1.83 -9.46 -15.22
CA TYR A 397 0.50 -8.95 -14.90
C TYR A 397 -0.36 -8.97 -16.15
N THR A 398 -1.51 -9.64 -16.12
CA THR A 398 -2.40 -9.75 -17.27
C THR A 398 -3.73 -9.08 -16.98
N PHE A 399 -4.10 -8.14 -17.84
CA PHE A 399 -5.41 -7.50 -17.83
C PHE A 399 -6.28 -8.13 -18.90
N TYR A 400 -7.34 -8.79 -18.46
CA TYR A 400 -8.29 -9.46 -19.30
C TYR A 400 -9.48 -8.55 -19.61
N ASN A 401 -10.00 -8.69 -20.82
CA ASN A 401 -11.25 -8.05 -21.25
C ASN A 401 -11.30 -6.53 -21.05
N ILE A 402 -10.25 -5.83 -21.48
CA ILE A 402 -10.18 -4.36 -21.45
C ILE A 402 -10.83 -3.70 -22.69
N SER A 403 -11.72 -4.39 -23.40
CA SER A 403 -12.44 -3.87 -24.58
C SER A 403 -13.22 -2.58 -24.28
N ASN A 404 -13.86 -2.55 -23.11
CA ASN A 404 -14.56 -1.35 -22.65
C ASN A 404 -13.65 -0.13 -22.49
N LEU A 405 -12.40 -0.34 -22.02
CA LEU A 405 -11.41 0.71 -21.91
C LEU A 405 -11.04 1.27 -23.26
N VAL A 406 -10.70 0.39 -24.22
CA VAL A 406 -10.37 0.79 -25.60
C VAL A 406 -11.52 1.58 -26.24
N THR A 407 -12.75 1.09 -26.08
CA THR A 407 -13.96 1.75 -26.61
C THR A 407 -14.18 3.12 -25.94
N ALA A 408 -14.00 3.21 -24.62
CA ALA A 408 -14.15 4.48 -23.87
C ALA A 408 -13.09 5.49 -24.30
N MET A 409 -11.85 5.05 -24.50
CA MET A 409 -10.75 5.88 -25.00
C MET A 409 -11.04 6.40 -26.42
N TYR A 410 -11.48 5.53 -27.33
CA TYR A 410 -11.83 5.93 -28.69
C TYR A 410 -12.91 7.01 -28.72
N ARG A 411 -13.95 6.86 -27.91
CA ARG A 411 -15.03 7.89 -27.78
C ARG A 411 -14.54 9.22 -27.24
N ASN A 412 -13.42 9.23 -26.51
CA ASN A 412 -12.79 10.40 -25.94
C ASN A 412 -11.57 10.87 -26.75
N LYS A 413 -11.36 10.34 -27.95
CA LYS A 413 -10.25 10.69 -28.82
C LYS A 413 -10.10 12.20 -28.95
N GLY A 414 -8.89 12.69 -28.72
CA GLY A 414 -8.51 14.09 -28.87
C GLY A 414 -9.04 15.05 -27.79
N LYS A 415 -9.77 14.58 -26.75
CA LYS A 415 -10.23 15.45 -25.66
C LYS A 415 -9.10 15.86 -24.70
N SER A 416 -8.02 15.10 -24.65
CA SER A 416 -6.79 15.42 -23.92
C SER A 416 -5.58 14.84 -24.64
N GLU A 417 -4.38 15.27 -24.26
CA GLU A 417 -3.12 14.70 -24.76
C GLU A 417 -2.86 13.27 -24.25
N ASN A 418 -3.61 12.85 -23.22
CA ASN A 418 -3.46 11.55 -22.58
C ASN A 418 -4.62 10.60 -22.89
N TRP A 419 -5.49 10.94 -23.86
CA TRP A 419 -6.72 10.22 -24.16
C TRP A 419 -6.56 8.71 -24.39
N ASN A 420 -5.38 8.27 -24.88
CA ASN A 420 -5.03 6.86 -25.16
C ASN A 420 -3.96 6.32 -24.21
N LYS A 421 -3.70 7.00 -23.08
CA LYS A 421 -2.68 6.60 -22.11
C LYS A 421 -3.31 6.04 -20.82
N VAL A 422 -2.70 4.99 -20.32
CA VAL A 422 -2.98 4.43 -18.99
C VAL A 422 -1.71 4.44 -18.15
N VAL A 423 -1.90 4.40 -16.83
CA VAL A 423 -0.82 4.25 -15.87
C VAL A 423 -1.01 2.97 -15.09
N LEU A 424 0.06 2.19 -14.95
CA LEU A 424 0.14 1.01 -14.10
C LEU A 424 0.70 1.45 -12.75
N VAL A 425 -0.07 1.20 -11.70
CA VAL A 425 0.21 1.68 -10.33
C VAL A 425 0.16 0.50 -9.36
N PRO A 426 1.19 0.27 -8.55
CA PRO A 426 1.11 -0.67 -7.43
C PRO A 426 0.04 -0.25 -6.42
N VAL A 427 -0.85 -1.19 -6.07
CA VAL A 427 -1.98 -0.94 -5.16
C VAL A 427 -2.14 -2.04 -4.13
N THR A 428 -2.73 -1.67 -2.99
CA THR A 428 -3.22 -2.59 -1.98
C THR A 428 -4.74 -2.63 -2.01
N LEU A 429 -5.31 -3.85 -2.01
CA LEU A 429 -6.75 -4.06 -1.98
C LEU A 429 -7.21 -4.37 -0.56
N THR A 430 -8.21 -3.65 -0.08
CA THR A 430 -8.97 -4.04 1.11
C THR A 430 -10.18 -4.84 0.65
N THR A 431 -10.39 -5.99 1.26
CA THR A 431 -11.51 -6.90 0.91
C THR A 431 -12.35 -7.21 2.14
N SER A 432 -13.63 -7.46 1.91
CA SER A 432 -14.55 -8.03 2.90
C SER A 432 -15.24 -9.27 2.34
N THR A 433 -15.67 -10.18 3.21
CA THR A 433 -16.46 -11.34 2.80
C THR A 433 -17.94 -11.01 2.95
N GLN A 434 -18.67 -11.03 1.85
CA GLN A 434 -20.12 -10.82 1.81
C GLN A 434 -20.75 -12.00 1.08
N ASN A 435 -21.71 -12.69 1.73
CA ASN A 435 -22.40 -13.85 1.15
C ASN A 435 -21.45 -14.91 0.56
N ASN A 436 -20.37 -15.24 1.28
CA ASN A 436 -19.30 -16.15 0.85
C ASN A 436 -18.50 -15.70 -0.39
N ALA A 437 -18.66 -14.47 -0.85
CA ALA A 437 -17.87 -13.88 -1.92
C ALA A 437 -16.90 -12.82 -1.35
N THR A 438 -15.66 -12.81 -1.86
CA THR A 438 -14.70 -11.75 -1.54
C THR A 438 -15.01 -10.53 -2.39
N VAL A 439 -15.30 -9.40 -1.75
CA VAL A 439 -15.60 -8.12 -2.39
C VAL A 439 -14.50 -7.11 -2.06
N ILE A 440 -14.00 -6.41 -3.07
CA ILE A 440 -13.07 -5.30 -2.88
C ILE A 440 -13.86 -4.10 -2.33
N THR A 441 -13.45 -3.59 -1.19
CA THR A 441 -14.09 -2.44 -0.53
C THR A 441 -13.27 -1.17 -0.65
N LYS A 442 -11.95 -1.27 -0.87
CA LYS A 442 -11.06 -0.12 -1.04
C LYS A 442 -9.83 -0.49 -1.87
N ILE A 443 -9.36 0.48 -2.66
CA ILE A 443 -8.11 0.41 -3.42
C ILE A 443 -7.25 1.61 -3.03
N ASN A 444 -6.09 1.35 -2.44
CA ASN A 444 -5.15 2.38 -2.02
C ASN A 444 -3.83 2.24 -2.77
N HIS A 445 -3.06 3.34 -2.87
CA HIS A 445 -1.65 3.23 -3.23
C HIS A 445 -0.94 2.23 -2.33
N ASP A 446 -0.07 1.40 -2.92
CA ASP A 446 0.75 0.49 -2.13
C ASP A 446 1.79 1.29 -1.33
N MET A 447 1.68 1.22 0.00
CA MET A 447 2.62 1.85 0.93
C MET A 447 3.70 0.88 1.43
N GLN A 448 3.74 -0.33 0.90
CA GLN A 448 4.81 -1.29 1.19
C GLN A 448 6.00 -1.04 0.27
N LEU A 449 7.17 -1.49 0.72
CA LEU A 449 8.38 -1.45 -0.10
C LEU A 449 8.31 -2.54 -1.17
N THR A 450 7.91 -2.14 -2.37
CA THR A 450 7.87 -3.02 -3.53
C THR A 450 8.59 -2.38 -4.71
N SER A 451 9.28 -3.19 -5.51
CA SER A 451 9.88 -2.75 -6.76
C SER A 451 10.03 -3.89 -7.76
N THR A 452 9.93 -3.57 -9.03
CA THR A 452 10.17 -4.51 -10.12
C THR A 452 10.42 -3.77 -11.43
N ARG A 453 11.07 -4.45 -12.37
CA ARG A 453 11.21 -4.02 -13.76
C ARG A 453 10.20 -4.78 -14.63
N LEU A 454 9.59 -4.07 -15.55
CA LEU A 454 8.79 -4.66 -16.61
C LEU A 454 9.56 -4.60 -17.93
N ILE A 455 9.30 -5.56 -18.81
CA ILE A 455 9.78 -5.50 -20.19
C ILE A 455 9.21 -4.23 -20.82
N LYS A 456 10.09 -3.38 -21.37
CA LYS A 456 9.67 -2.15 -22.03
C LYS A 456 8.91 -2.50 -23.32
N ALA A 457 7.70 -2.00 -23.41
CA ALA A 457 6.91 -2.09 -24.63
C ALA A 457 7.43 -1.07 -25.65
N THR A 458 7.67 -1.52 -26.85
CA THR A 458 8.14 -0.71 -27.99
C THR A 458 7.39 -1.09 -29.25
N ASP A 459 7.20 -0.15 -30.14
CA ASP A 459 6.70 -0.34 -31.50
C ASP A 459 7.73 -0.98 -32.45
N ASP A 460 9.00 -0.97 -32.06
CA ASP A 460 10.07 -1.66 -32.76
C ASP A 460 10.42 -3.00 -32.08
N PRO A 461 9.90 -4.14 -32.58
CA PRO A 461 10.11 -5.44 -31.96
C PRO A 461 11.57 -5.95 -32.09
N ASP A 462 12.34 -5.39 -33.00
CA ASP A 462 13.72 -5.80 -33.27
C ASP A 462 14.76 -4.95 -32.51
N LYS A 463 14.30 -3.97 -31.74
CA LYS A 463 15.17 -3.08 -30.97
C LYS A 463 15.79 -3.80 -29.78
N ASP A 464 17.07 -4.07 -29.88
CA ASP A 464 17.88 -4.60 -28.78
C ASP A 464 18.39 -3.49 -27.89
N TYR A 465 18.12 -3.61 -26.60
CA TYR A 465 18.72 -2.75 -25.60
C TYR A 465 19.80 -3.51 -24.83
N THR A 466 20.97 -2.90 -24.76
CA THR A 466 22.07 -3.38 -23.91
C THR A 466 22.16 -2.50 -22.66
N THR A 467 22.17 -3.10 -21.50
CA THR A 467 22.35 -2.37 -20.24
C THR A 467 23.77 -1.78 -20.16
N LYS A 468 23.98 -0.81 -19.26
CA LYS A 468 25.29 -0.18 -19.06
C LYS A 468 26.41 -1.17 -18.69
N ASP A 469 26.05 -2.32 -18.14
CA ASP A 469 26.95 -3.44 -17.81
C ASP A 469 27.09 -4.46 -18.95
N GLY A 470 26.62 -4.15 -20.14
CA GLY A 470 26.80 -4.97 -21.35
C GLY A 470 25.88 -6.19 -21.44
N LYS A 471 24.89 -6.33 -20.56
CA LYS A 471 23.90 -7.40 -20.67
C LYS A 471 22.81 -7.01 -21.67
N ARG A 472 22.60 -7.89 -22.67
CA ARG A 472 21.49 -7.77 -23.59
C ARG A 472 20.16 -7.95 -22.83
N VAL A 473 19.30 -6.99 -22.90
CA VAL A 473 17.96 -7.06 -22.32
C VAL A 473 16.97 -7.33 -23.45
N ALA A 474 16.26 -8.45 -23.36
CA ALA A 474 15.18 -8.73 -24.30
C ALA A 474 14.07 -7.69 -24.07
N THR A 475 13.94 -6.76 -25.03
CA THR A 475 12.72 -5.99 -25.19
C THR A 475 11.84 -6.79 -26.13
N GLY A 476 10.71 -7.24 -25.63
CA GLY A 476 9.74 -7.94 -26.47
C GLY A 476 8.61 -7.00 -26.86
N PRO A 477 7.89 -7.27 -27.95
CA PRO A 477 6.66 -6.58 -28.20
C PRO A 477 5.66 -6.94 -27.08
N VAL A 478 5.34 -5.99 -26.21
CA VAL A 478 4.15 -6.10 -25.39
C VAL A 478 2.97 -5.77 -26.29
N GLN A 479 2.10 -6.74 -26.46
CA GLN A 479 1.03 -6.67 -27.42
C GLN A 479 -0.33 -6.75 -26.75
N ILE A 480 -1.28 -5.98 -27.27
CA ILE A 480 -2.70 -6.13 -26.97
C ILE A 480 -3.33 -7.04 -28.03
N LYS A 481 -3.91 -8.15 -27.58
CA LYS A 481 -4.68 -9.04 -28.42
C LYS A 481 -6.16 -8.66 -28.36
N VAL A 482 -6.78 -8.49 -29.52
CA VAL A 482 -8.16 -8.00 -29.67
C VAL A 482 -8.98 -8.98 -30.47
N ILE A 483 -10.23 -9.18 -30.09
CA ILE A 483 -11.21 -10.00 -30.82
C ILE A 483 -12.42 -9.14 -31.19
N TYR A 484 -12.71 -9.07 -32.45
CA TYR A 484 -13.88 -8.38 -33.00
C TYR A 484 -14.97 -9.38 -33.43
N SER A 485 -16.19 -8.94 -33.37
CA SER A 485 -17.30 -9.60 -34.05
C SER A 485 -18.09 -8.62 -34.92
N LYS A 486 -18.47 -9.08 -36.08
CA LYS A 486 -19.31 -8.37 -37.01
C LYS A 486 -20.43 -9.27 -37.49
N PHE A 487 -21.68 -8.78 -37.51
CA PHE A 487 -22.75 -9.43 -38.21
C PHE A 487 -22.50 -9.28 -39.71
N LYS A 488 -22.66 -10.36 -40.47
CA LYS A 488 -22.66 -10.28 -41.93
C LYS A 488 -23.91 -9.46 -42.32
N GLU A 489 -23.67 -8.37 -43.04
CA GLU A 489 -24.70 -7.57 -43.69
C GLU A 489 -25.31 -8.37 -44.84
#